data_9018a480a6911ebed559f9be9d7d8345
#
_entry.id   9018a480a6911ebed559f9be9d7d8345
#
_cell.length_a   1.000
_cell.length_b   1.000
_cell.length_c   1.000
_cell.angle_alpha   90.00
_cell.angle_beta   90.00
_cell.angle_gamma   90.00
#
_symmetry.space_group_name_H-M   'P 1'
#
loop_
_entity.id
_entity.type
_entity.pdbx_description
1 polymer ?
#
loop_
_entity_poly.entity_id
_entity_poly.type
_entity_poly.pdbx_seq_one_letter_code
_entity_poly.pdbx_strand_id
1 'polypeptide(L)'
;MIMQYQDKINHFLTFWRKKTGLDAKLANTEAQLGVDCVLDIRNGHHIALKFKTQLTMEDISLFHALKHILDERHYLLVILSDRITENTTRVLMEANLNFFVSDDYASLALPSFTYVYCMMKKPVVKRSEPTEHTVFAGRGSRLCRILLSDHGKKWRQTELVQASGLNKGYVSILMKKMVDEQYVHQINRHYSVVDFNRFLDDWTHVYHFQRFHAQQYYAIAGRDYLDCVNKTAEILNLNKQPFAFTGWTAAAMRSAYMEPPTVMAYVTELPPPTSGLFPVQSNGNVFLAVPSDMGRIQQLQTVNGLPLVCDVQAYLDLLKMPGRAIDQAEHYREKLMS
;
A
#
# COMPACT_ATOMS: atom_id res chain seq x y z
N MET A 1 -22.22 19.94 15.89
CA MET A 1 -21.19 19.46 14.94
C MET A 1 -20.05 20.48 14.76
N ILE A 2 -20.30 21.78 14.51
CA ILE A 2 -19.26 22.82 14.33
C ILE A 2 -18.35 22.97 15.56
N MET A 3 -18.87 22.93 16.80
CA MET A 3 -18.06 23.03 18.02
C MET A 3 -16.96 21.96 18.12
N GLN A 4 -17.18 20.77 17.61
CA GLN A 4 -16.20 19.67 17.65
C GLN A 4 -14.99 19.92 16.73
N TYR A 5 -15.12 20.76 15.70
CA TYR A 5 -14.08 21.05 14.71
C TYR A 5 -13.58 22.50 14.77
N GLN A 6 -13.95 23.27 15.80
CA GLN A 6 -13.63 24.71 15.91
C GLN A 6 -12.12 24.98 15.86
N ASP A 7 -11.33 24.19 16.57
CA ASP A 7 -9.87 24.33 16.57
C ASP A 7 -9.26 24.09 15.17
N LYS A 8 -9.84 23.15 14.43
CA LYS A 8 -9.39 22.82 13.08
C LYS A 8 -9.76 23.90 12.07
N ILE A 9 -10.95 24.47 12.20
CA ILE A 9 -11.37 25.63 11.41
C ILE A 9 -10.43 26.81 11.68
N ASN A 10 -10.15 27.12 12.94
CA ASN A 10 -9.26 28.20 13.33
C ASN A 10 -7.83 28.00 12.83
N HIS A 11 -7.34 26.75 12.87
CA HIS A 11 -6.03 26.41 12.32
C HIS A 11 -6.01 26.60 10.79
N PHE A 12 -7.02 26.13 10.08
CA PHE A 12 -7.14 26.34 8.64
C PHE A 12 -7.26 27.83 8.28
N LEU A 13 -8.03 28.61 8.99
CA LEU A 13 -8.17 30.07 8.79
C LEU A 13 -6.83 30.80 8.98
N THR A 14 -6.07 30.42 10.00
CA THR A 14 -4.72 30.97 10.25
C THR A 14 -3.77 30.65 9.12
N PHE A 15 -3.76 29.38 8.69
CA PHE A 15 -2.99 28.92 7.55
C PHE A 15 -3.40 29.64 6.27
N TRP A 16 -4.72 29.73 6.00
CA TRP A 16 -5.28 30.40 4.82
C TRP A 16 -4.81 31.85 4.74
N ARG A 17 -5.00 32.63 5.81
CA ARG A 17 -4.57 34.02 5.87
C ARG A 17 -3.07 34.18 5.65
N LYS A 18 -2.27 33.32 6.28
CA LYS A 18 -0.80 33.34 6.16
C LYS A 18 -0.34 33.06 4.73
N LYS A 19 -1.03 32.20 3.99
CA LYS A 19 -0.62 31.75 2.65
C LYS A 19 -1.20 32.59 1.52
N THR A 20 -2.43 33.06 1.66
CA THR A 20 -3.13 33.80 0.60
C THR A 20 -3.18 35.32 0.84
N GLY A 21 -2.95 35.77 2.07
CA GLY A 21 -3.18 37.16 2.46
C GLY A 21 -4.67 37.55 2.53
N LEU A 22 -5.58 36.60 2.31
CA LEU A 22 -7.02 36.85 2.29
C LEU A 22 -7.65 36.45 3.63
N ASP A 23 -8.57 37.28 4.12
CA ASP A 23 -9.40 36.95 5.26
C ASP A 23 -10.59 36.08 4.79
N ALA A 24 -10.89 35.05 5.57
CA ALA A 24 -12.08 34.23 5.41
C ALA A 24 -12.84 34.20 6.74
N LYS A 25 -14.17 34.27 6.68
CA LYS A 25 -15.05 34.26 7.86
C LYS A 25 -16.08 33.15 7.73
N LEU A 26 -16.48 32.57 8.86
CA LEU A 26 -17.55 31.58 8.89
C LEU A 26 -18.85 32.24 8.39
N ALA A 27 -19.43 31.64 7.34
CA ALA A 27 -20.72 32.07 6.83
C ALA A 27 -21.86 31.41 7.62
N ASN A 28 -23.00 32.12 7.71
CA ASN A 28 -24.24 31.49 8.18
C ASN A 28 -24.76 30.53 7.11
N THR A 29 -24.54 29.23 7.29
CA THR A 29 -24.77 28.24 6.24
C THR A 29 -26.16 27.66 6.31
N GLU A 30 -26.85 27.65 5.17
CA GLU A 30 -27.99 26.76 4.94
C GLU A 30 -27.47 25.32 4.74
N ALA A 31 -28.01 24.36 5.47
CA ALA A 31 -27.59 22.95 5.54
C ALA A 31 -27.77 22.15 4.23
N GLN A 32 -28.02 22.81 3.10
CA GLN A 32 -28.45 22.16 1.84
C GLN A 32 -27.30 21.71 0.90
N LEU A 33 -26.04 22.03 1.22
CA LEU A 33 -24.91 21.78 0.29
C LEU A 33 -24.16 20.47 0.52
N GLY A 34 -24.57 19.66 1.53
CA GLY A 34 -23.86 18.42 1.88
C GLY A 34 -22.45 18.64 2.46
N VAL A 35 -22.12 19.88 2.87
CA VAL A 35 -20.86 20.28 3.50
C VAL A 35 -21.06 20.57 4.99
N ASP A 36 -19.95 20.60 5.75
CA ASP A 36 -20.02 20.77 7.21
C ASP A 36 -19.99 22.24 7.63
N CYS A 37 -19.30 23.10 6.87
CA CYS A 37 -19.41 24.54 7.00
C CYS A 37 -18.96 25.26 5.73
N VAL A 38 -19.29 26.57 5.64
CA VAL A 38 -18.86 27.45 4.55
C VAL A 38 -18.10 28.64 5.13
N LEU A 39 -17.05 29.04 4.44
CA LEU A 39 -16.31 30.25 4.72
C LEU A 39 -16.52 31.25 3.58
N ASP A 40 -16.83 32.47 3.92
CA ASP A 40 -16.88 33.61 2.99
C ASP A 40 -15.48 34.21 2.83
N ILE A 41 -15.04 34.36 1.59
CA ILE A 41 -13.84 35.08 1.21
C ILE A 41 -14.28 36.41 0.56
N ARG A 42 -13.45 37.42 0.63
CA ARG A 42 -13.72 38.66 -0.11
C ARG A 42 -13.96 38.40 -1.60
N ASN A 43 -14.84 39.19 -2.20
CA ASN A 43 -15.23 39.16 -3.64
C ASN A 43 -16.23 38.07 -4.04
N GLY A 44 -17.06 37.56 -3.12
CA GLY A 44 -18.15 36.64 -3.47
C GLY A 44 -17.71 35.19 -3.72
N HIS A 45 -16.50 34.85 -3.34
CA HIS A 45 -16.02 33.46 -3.36
C HIS A 45 -16.23 32.79 -2.02
N HIS A 46 -16.56 31.51 -2.05
CA HIS A 46 -16.85 30.70 -0.85
C HIS A 46 -15.97 29.46 -0.81
N ILE A 47 -15.55 29.08 0.41
CA ILE A 47 -14.89 27.78 0.64
C ILE A 47 -15.88 26.89 1.38
N ALA A 48 -16.19 25.75 0.79
CA ALA A 48 -16.99 24.70 1.38
C ALA A 48 -16.07 23.70 2.07
N LEU A 49 -16.20 23.53 3.38
CA LEU A 49 -15.37 22.65 4.19
C LEU A 49 -16.09 21.33 4.47
N LYS A 50 -15.36 20.24 4.30
CA LYS A 50 -15.77 18.89 4.68
C LYS A 50 -14.78 18.29 5.65
N PHE A 51 -15.28 17.77 6.80
CA PHE A 51 -14.42 17.20 7.84
C PHE A 51 -14.43 15.67 7.78
N LYS A 52 -13.24 15.10 7.90
CA LYS A 52 -13.07 13.65 8.05
C LYS A 52 -11.89 13.37 8.98
N THR A 53 -12.10 12.55 9.99
CA THR A 53 -11.01 12.09 10.85
C THR A 53 -10.00 11.25 10.07
N GLN A 54 -10.52 10.36 9.23
CA GLN A 54 -9.73 9.54 8.32
C GLN A 54 -10.47 9.41 6.98
N LEU A 55 -9.74 9.56 5.88
CA LEU A 55 -10.27 9.44 4.52
C LEU A 55 -10.16 8.00 4.01
N THR A 56 -11.26 7.52 3.43
CA THR A 56 -11.33 6.23 2.72
C THR A 56 -11.42 6.44 1.20
N MET A 57 -11.28 5.38 0.42
CA MET A 57 -11.44 5.46 -1.04
C MET A 57 -12.88 5.77 -1.45
N GLU A 58 -13.86 5.31 -0.69
CA GLU A 58 -15.29 5.62 -0.91
C GLU A 58 -15.58 7.11 -0.71
N ASP A 59 -14.94 7.73 0.30
CA ASP A 59 -15.06 9.17 0.54
C ASP A 59 -14.57 9.99 -0.66
N ILE A 60 -13.51 9.55 -1.34
CA ILE A 60 -12.94 10.28 -2.48
C ILE A 60 -13.92 10.33 -3.65
N SER A 61 -14.59 9.22 -3.95
CA SER A 61 -15.63 9.19 -5.01
C SER A 61 -16.79 10.12 -4.68
N LEU A 62 -17.22 10.13 -3.42
CA LEU A 62 -18.28 11.03 -2.95
C LEU A 62 -17.84 12.51 -3.05
N PHE A 63 -16.61 12.82 -2.65
CA PHE A 63 -16.11 14.21 -2.70
C PHE A 63 -15.84 14.68 -4.12
N HIS A 64 -15.49 13.79 -5.02
CA HIS A 64 -15.37 14.12 -6.43
C HIS A 64 -16.75 14.53 -7.02
N ALA A 65 -17.81 13.78 -6.71
CA ALA A 65 -19.17 14.14 -7.12
C ALA A 65 -19.63 15.45 -6.45
N LEU A 66 -19.36 15.63 -5.16
CA LEU A 66 -19.70 16.85 -4.42
C LEU A 66 -18.96 18.06 -4.99
N LYS A 67 -17.69 17.91 -5.39
CA LYS A 67 -16.91 18.96 -6.02
C LYS A 67 -17.59 19.51 -7.27
N HIS A 68 -18.07 18.64 -8.16
CA HIS A 68 -18.76 19.08 -9.40
C HIS A 68 -19.98 19.96 -9.07
N ILE A 69 -20.80 19.56 -8.10
CA ILE A 69 -21.98 20.32 -7.69
C ILE A 69 -21.59 21.69 -7.10
N LEU A 70 -20.49 21.73 -6.33
CA LEU A 70 -20.01 22.94 -5.68
C LEU A 70 -19.32 23.89 -6.68
N ASP A 71 -18.56 23.36 -7.64
CA ASP A 71 -17.90 24.15 -8.69
C ASP A 71 -18.93 24.93 -9.54
N GLU A 72 -20.07 24.32 -9.89
CA GLU A 72 -21.18 25.00 -10.59
C GLU A 72 -21.77 26.17 -9.82
N ARG A 73 -21.62 26.16 -8.50
CA ARG A 73 -22.12 27.22 -7.60
C ARG A 73 -21.01 28.18 -7.14
N HIS A 74 -19.82 28.08 -7.71
CA HIS A 74 -18.65 28.88 -7.36
C HIS A 74 -18.13 28.67 -5.92
N TYR A 75 -18.34 27.48 -5.36
CA TYR A 75 -17.77 27.07 -4.08
C TYR A 75 -16.50 26.24 -4.29
N LEU A 76 -15.45 26.54 -3.53
CA LEU A 76 -14.24 25.75 -3.51
C LEU A 76 -14.36 24.67 -2.42
N LEU A 77 -14.40 23.40 -2.80
CA LEU A 77 -14.36 22.30 -1.83
C LEU A 77 -12.94 22.14 -1.25
N VAL A 78 -12.84 22.15 0.08
CA VAL A 78 -11.62 21.80 0.83
C VAL A 78 -11.93 20.74 1.88
N ILE A 79 -11.20 19.63 1.84
CA ILE A 79 -11.35 18.51 2.78
C ILE A 79 -10.36 18.72 3.93
N LEU A 80 -10.87 18.87 5.16
CA LEU A 80 -10.04 18.90 6.35
C LEU A 80 -10.00 17.51 6.99
N SER A 81 -8.80 16.96 7.16
CA SER A 81 -8.63 15.64 7.75
C SER A 81 -7.58 15.65 8.86
N ASP A 82 -7.68 14.72 9.83
CA ASP A 82 -6.66 14.53 10.85
C ASP A 82 -5.52 13.66 10.31
N ARG A 83 -5.86 12.75 9.38
CA ARG A 83 -4.90 11.81 8.81
C ARG A 83 -5.25 11.51 7.36
N ILE A 84 -4.24 11.61 6.50
CA ILE A 84 -4.32 11.18 5.11
C ILE A 84 -3.12 10.27 4.84
N THR A 85 -3.35 9.11 4.23
CA THR A 85 -2.28 8.21 3.82
C THR A 85 -1.63 8.72 2.52
N GLU A 86 -0.41 8.30 2.23
CA GLU A 86 0.29 8.66 1.00
C GLU A 86 -0.50 8.24 -0.26
N ASN A 87 -1.10 7.04 -0.22
CA ASN A 87 -1.95 6.56 -1.32
C ASN A 87 -3.21 7.43 -1.49
N THR A 88 -3.89 7.75 -0.39
CA THR A 88 -5.06 8.65 -0.39
C THR A 88 -4.69 10.04 -0.92
N THR A 89 -3.53 10.57 -0.53
CA THR A 89 -3.02 11.86 -1.02
C THR A 89 -2.85 11.86 -2.53
N ARG A 90 -2.21 10.81 -3.09
CA ARG A 90 -2.03 10.69 -4.53
C ARG A 90 -3.38 10.71 -5.26
N VAL A 91 -4.35 9.93 -4.79
CA VAL A 91 -5.68 9.85 -5.42
C VAL A 91 -6.43 11.17 -5.29
N LEU A 92 -6.34 11.90 -4.15
CA LEU A 92 -6.91 13.24 -3.99
C LEU A 92 -6.31 14.23 -5.00
N MET A 93 -4.99 14.17 -5.23
CA MET A 93 -4.31 15.03 -6.19
C MET A 93 -4.70 14.69 -7.63
N GLU A 94 -4.75 13.41 -7.99
CA GLU A 94 -5.22 12.93 -9.30
C GLU A 94 -6.67 13.35 -9.59
N ALA A 95 -7.52 13.36 -8.54
CA ALA A 95 -8.91 13.84 -8.61
C ALA A 95 -9.05 15.36 -8.52
N ASN A 96 -7.94 16.11 -8.43
CA ASN A 96 -7.93 17.57 -8.22
C ASN A 96 -8.79 18.03 -7.01
N LEU A 97 -8.75 17.25 -5.92
CA LEU A 97 -9.43 17.57 -4.67
C LEU A 97 -8.50 18.32 -3.72
N ASN A 98 -8.97 19.46 -3.20
CA ASN A 98 -8.22 20.23 -2.23
C ASN A 98 -8.33 19.61 -0.83
N PHE A 99 -7.22 19.57 -0.11
CA PHE A 99 -7.20 19.08 1.26
C PHE A 99 -6.23 19.88 2.14
N PHE A 100 -6.51 19.84 3.45
CA PHE A 100 -5.67 20.40 4.48
C PHE A 100 -5.61 19.46 5.69
N VAL A 101 -4.40 19.14 6.13
CA VAL A 101 -4.13 18.36 7.35
C VAL A 101 -3.38 19.21 8.36
N SER A 102 -2.33 19.90 7.90
CA SER A 102 -1.50 20.81 8.70
C SER A 102 -0.81 21.82 7.80
N ASP A 103 -0.10 22.78 8.39
CA ASP A 103 0.66 23.81 7.67
C ASP A 103 1.71 23.24 6.71
N ASP A 104 2.23 22.05 7.03
CA ASP A 104 3.25 21.35 6.25
C ASP A 104 2.67 20.24 5.34
N TYR A 105 1.35 20.02 5.39
CA TYR A 105 0.70 18.96 4.63
C TYR A 105 -0.69 19.39 4.13
N ALA A 106 -0.70 20.10 3.02
CA ALA A 106 -1.90 20.59 2.36
C ALA A 106 -1.69 20.66 0.85
N SER A 107 -2.77 20.56 0.08
CA SER A 107 -2.81 20.86 -1.36
C SER A 107 -4.05 21.69 -1.65
N LEU A 108 -3.85 22.90 -2.14
CA LEU A 108 -4.92 23.82 -2.52
C LEU A 108 -4.65 24.36 -3.93
N ALA A 109 -5.56 24.13 -4.84
CA ALA A 109 -5.58 24.70 -6.17
C ALA A 109 -6.77 25.65 -6.28
N LEU A 110 -6.51 26.92 -6.53
CA LEU A 110 -7.48 28.00 -6.57
C LEU A 110 -7.46 28.66 -7.94
N PRO A 111 -8.14 28.09 -8.96
CA PRO A 111 -8.10 28.61 -10.33
C PRO A 111 -8.49 30.08 -10.42
N SER A 112 -9.47 30.52 -9.63
CA SER A 112 -9.98 31.89 -9.59
C SER A 112 -8.98 32.90 -9.03
N PHE A 113 -7.93 32.46 -8.33
CA PHE A 113 -6.92 33.31 -7.70
C PHE A 113 -5.51 33.08 -8.26
N THR A 114 -5.36 32.22 -9.28
CA THR A 114 -4.04 31.81 -9.82
C THR A 114 -3.10 31.28 -8.72
N TYR A 115 -3.67 30.65 -7.69
CA TYR A 115 -2.93 30.20 -6.52
C TYR A 115 -2.95 28.67 -6.44
N VAL A 116 -1.78 28.06 -6.46
CA VAL A 116 -1.58 26.63 -6.20
C VAL A 116 -0.61 26.51 -5.03
N TYR A 117 -1.06 25.96 -3.93
CA TYR A 117 -0.22 25.64 -2.80
C TYR A 117 -0.21 24.13 -2.60
N CYS A 118 0.95 23.54 -2.75
CA CYS A 118 1.19 22.15 -2.41
C CYS A 118 2.48 22.07 -1.60
N MET A 119 2.38 21.75 -0.31
CA MET A 119 3.53 21.42 0.50
C MET A 119 3.30 20.04 1.10
N MET A 120 4.11 19.11 0.65
CA MET A 120 4.14 17.75 1.17
C MET A 120 5.52 17.50 1.78
N LYS A 121 5.74 17.97 3.00
CA LYS A 121 6.71 17.28 3.84
C LYS A 121 6.11 15.91 4.07
N LYS A 122 6.89 14.85 3.77
CA LYS A 122 6.50 13.47 4.13
C LYS A 122 5.86 13.56 5.52
N PRO A 123 4.62 13.13 5.69
CA PRO A 123 4.04 13.13 7.01
C PRO A 123 5.07 12.46 7.88
N VAL A 124 5.52 13.11 8.94
CA VAL A 124 6.10 12.39 10.05
C VAL A 124 4.93 11.54 10.50
N VAL A 125 4.87 10.34 9.90
CA VAL A 125 4.09 9.28 10.46
C VAL A 125 4.70 9.15 11.84
N LYS A 126 4.14 9.87 12.84
CA LYS A 126 4.15 9.35 14.19
C LYS A 126 3.67 7.96 13.89
N ARG A 127 4.59 6.99 13.95
CA ARG A 127 4.23 5.58 13.90
C ARG A 127 3.04 5.52 14.83
N SER A 128 1.83 5.59 14.27
CA SER A 128 0.68 5.14 15.00
C SER A 128 1.17 3.81 15.47
N GLU A 129 1.26 3.65 16.78
CA GLU A 129 1.52 2.34 17.35
C GLU A 129 0.69 1.42 16.49
N PRO A 130 1.30 0.35 15.90
CA PRO A 130 0.61 -0.47 14.94
C PRO A 130 -0.70 -0.83 15.60
N THR A 131 -1.77 -0.28 15.04
CA THR A 131 -3.12 -0.58 15.48
C THR A 131 -3.21 -2.07 15.58
N GLU A 132 -3.37 -2.55 16.79
CA GLU A 132 -3.42 -3.94 17.22
C GLU A 132 -2.53 -4.83 16.35
N HIS A 133 -1.39 -5.20 16.89
CA HIS A 133 -0.38 -6.04 16.29
C HIS A 133 -0.99 -7.26 15.59
N THR A 134 -1.44 -7.11 14.36
CA THR A 134 -1.83 -8.29 13.61
C THR A 134 -0.56 -9.07 13.36
N VAL A 135 -0.60 -10.36 13.59
CA VAL A 135 0.53 -11.28 13.31
C VAL A 135 1.00 -11.17 11.86
N PHE A 136 0.14 -10.66 10.99
CA PHE A 136 0.35 -10.46 9.55
C PHE A 136 1.18 -9.23 9.19
N ALA A 137 1.50 -8.34 10.12
CA ALA A 137 2.19 -7.09 9.83
C ALA A 137 3.70 -7.14 10.12
N GLY A 138 4.48 -6.37 9.37
CA GLY A 138 5.92 -6.19 9.58
C GLY A 138 6.69 -7.51 9.67
N ARG A 139 7.57 -7.63 10.65
CA ARG A 139 8.39 -8.84 10.87
C ARG A 139 7.56 -10.06 11.29
N GLY A 140 6.34 -9.88 11.84
CA GLY A 140 5.44 -10.98 12.17
C GLY A 140 5.04 -11.81 10.96
N SER A 141 4.87 -11.17 9.83
CA SER A 141 4.54 -11.83 8.55
C SER A 141 5.57 -12.87 8.10
N ARG A 142 6.80 -12.82 8.60
CA ARG A 142 7.81 -13.85 8.33
C ARG A 142 7.41 -15.21 8.89
N LEU A 143 6.88 -15.21 10.14
CA LEU A 143 6.39 -16.45 10.76
C LEU A 143 5.15 -16.99 10.05
N CYS A 144 4.24 -16.10 9.61
CA CYS A 144 3.07 -16.51 8.83
C CYS A 144 3.49 -17.21 7.53
N ARG A 145 4.47 -16.66 6.80
CA ARG A 145 5.01 -17.32 5.58
C ARG A 145 5.59 -18.69 5.88
N ILE A 146 6.43 -18.79 6.92
CA ILE A 146 7.06 -20.06 7.32
C ILE A 146 6.01 -21.11 7.64
N LEU A 147 5.05 -20.77 8.48
CA LEU A 147 4.02 -21.68 8.94
C LEU A 147 3.10 -22.14 7.81
N LEU A 148 2.70 -21.23 6.92
CA LEU A 148 1.83 -21.54 5.78
C LEU A 148 2.57 -22.25 4.64
N SER A 149 3.86 -21.96 4.42
CA SER A 149 4.65 -22.65 3.37
C SER A 149 4.90 -24.12 3.69
N ASP A 150 4.85 -24.49 4.98
CA ASP A 150 5.00 -25.88 5.43
C ASP A 150 4.00 -26.16 6.55
N HIS A 151 2.71 -26.03 6.22
CA HIS A 151 1.60 -26.09 7.18
C HIS A 151 1.39 -27.47 7.82
N GLY A 152 1.89 -28.55 7.16
CA GLY A 152 1.87 -29.91 7.70
C GLY A 152 2.94 -30.17 8.76
N LYS A 153 3.96 -29.30 8.85
CA LYS A 153 5.07 -29.46 9.78
C LYS A 153 4.72 -29.05 11.19
N LYS A 154 5.23 -29.82 12.17
CA LYS A 154 5.23 -29.47 13.60
C LYS A 154 6.51 -28.73 13.94
N TRP A 155 6.42 -27.43 14.14
CA TRP A 155 7.54 -26.53 14.35
C TRP A 155 7.94 -26.43 15.83
N ARG A 156 9.23 -26.49 16.14
CA ARG A 156 9.75 -26.02 17.43
C ARG A 156 10.01 -24.53 17.38
N GLN A 157 9.93 -23.85 18.53
CA GLN A 157 10.23 -22.42 18.59
C GLN A 157 11.65 -22.09 18.10
N THR A 158 12.63 -22.95 18.39
CA THR A 158 14.01 -22.78 17.93
C THR A 158 14.15 -22.82 16.41
N GLU A 159 13.40 -23.69 15.75
CA GLU A 159 13.36 -23.78 14.29
C GLU A 159 12.72 -22.51 13.67
N LEU A 160 11.64 -22.01 14.29
CA LEU A 160 10.99 -20.75 13.86
C LEU A 160 11.91 -19.55 14.02
N VAL A 161 12.68 -19.48 15.10
CA VAL A 161 13.71 -18.46 15.33
C VAL A 161 14.75 -18.51 14.22
N GLN A 162 15.29 -19.68 13.94
CA GLN A 162 16.30 -19.87 12.90
C GLN A 162 15.75 -19.54 11.50
N ALA A 163 14.57 -20.05 11.14
CA ALA A 163 13.98 -19.86 9.84
C ALA A 163 13.55 -18.40 9.57
N SER A 164 13.07 -17.68 10.62
CA SER A 164 12.60 -16.30 10.48
C SER A 164 13.68 -15.23 10.59
N GLY A 165 14.84 -15.58 11.18
CA GLY A 165 15.87 -14.62 11.55
C GLY A 165 15.43 -13.61 12.63
N LEU A 166 14.37 -13.93 13.39
CA LEU A 166 13.84 -13.11 14.47
C LEU A 166 14.44 -13.52 15.81
N ASN A 167 14.53 -12.59 16.77
CA ASN A 167 14.97 -12.96 18.11
C ASN A 167 13.93 -13.82 18.86
N LYS A 168 14.40 -14.66 19.78
CA LYS A 168 13.58 -15.63 20.51
C LYS A 168 12.41 -15.00 21.26
N GLY A 169 12.64 -13.84 21.90
CA GLY A 169 11.59 -13.14 22.65
C GLY A 169 10.43 -12.69 21.75
N TYR A 170 10.76 -12.11 20.59
CA TYR A 170 9.75 -11.66 19.64
C TYR A 170 8.97 -12.84 19.02
N VAL A 171 9.66 -13.92 18.65
CA VAL A 171 9.01 -15.17 18.21
C VAL A 171 8.06 -15.69 19.28
N SER A 172 8.47 -15.71 20.56
CA SER A 172 7.60 -16.16 21.66
C SER A 172 6.32 -15.34 21.77
N ILE A 173 6.41 -14.01 21.67
CA ILE A 173 5.26 -13.11 21.74
C ILE A 173 4.31 -13.37 20.56
N LEU A 174 4.85 -13.46 19.36
CA LEU A 174 4.05 -13.69 18.14
C LEU A 174 3.38 -15.07 18.17
N MET A 175 4.12 -16.12 18.55
CA MET A 175 3.56 -17.48 18.63
C MET A 175 2.46 -17.58 19.69
N LYS A 176 2.63 -16.91 20.85
CA LYS A 176 1.56 -16.83 21.84
C LYS A 176 0.31 -16.19 21.24
N LYS A 177 0.46 -15.05 20.54
CA LYS A 177 -0.65 -14.36 19.89
C LYS A 177 -1.32 -15.24 18.83
N MET A 178 -0.55 -15.96 17.99
CA MET A 178 -1.09 -16.89 17.00
C MET A 178 -1.85 -18.07 17.64
N VAL A 179 -1.46 -18.49 18.84
CA VAL A 179 -2.19 -19.51 19.62
C VAL A 179 -3.50 -18.91 20.16
N ASP A 180 -3.44 -17.71 20.74
CA ASP A 180 -4.60 -17.01 21.30
C ASP A 180 -5.65 -16.71 20.19
N GLU A 181 -5.21 -16.37 18.99
CA GLU A 181 -6.04 -16.14 17.78
C GLU A 181 -6.41 -17.44 17.04
N GLN A 182 -6.00 -18.60 17.55
CA GLN A 182 -6.30 -19.94 17.00
C GLN A 182 -5.80 -20.18 15.57
N TYR A 183 -4.73 -19.53 15.13
CA TYR A 183 -4.04 -19.85 13.87
C TYR A 183 -3.14 -21.08 14.03
N VAL A 184 -2.57 -21.28 15.22
CA VAL A 184 -1.71 -22.41 15.52
C VAL A 184 -2.11 -23.06 16.86
N HIS A 185 -1.89 -24.39 16.95
CA HIS A 185 -1.93 -25.12 18.20
C HIS A 185 -0.52 -25.29 18.76
N GLN A 186 -0.41 -25.29 20.10
CA GLN A 186 0.82 -25.66 20.79
C GLN A 186 0.61 -26.97 21.56
N ILE A 187 1.27 -28.04 21.13
CA ILE A 187 1.24 -29.36 21.80
C ILE A 187 2.67 -29.83 22.01
N ASN A 188 3.03 -30.18 23.24
CA ASN A 188 4.35 -30.71 23.58
C ASN A 188 5.52 -29.85 23.03
N ARG A 189 5.44 -28.51 23.21
CA ARG A 189 6.42 -27.51 22.70
C ARG A 189 6.56 -27.44 21.18
N HIS A 190 5.63 -28.03 20.43
CA HIS A 190 5.54 -27.88 18.98
C HIS A 190 4.33 -27.05 18.60
N TYR A 191 4.48 -26.28 17.54
CA TYR A 191 3.43 -25.46 16.93
C TYR A 191 3.01 -26.10 15.60
N SER A 192 1.73 -26.20 15.35
CA SER A 192 1.15 -26.65 14.09
C SER A 192 0.00 -25.72 13.65
N VAL A 193 -0.14 -25.51 12.37
CA VAL A 193 -1.25 -24.73 11.81
C VAL A 193 -2.57 -25.45 12.07
N VAL A 194 -3.59 -24.71 12.50
CA VAL A 194 -4.92 -25.26 12.79
C VAL A 194 -5.73 -25.43 11.52
N ASP A 195 -5.87 -24.37 10.77
CA ASP A 195 -6.62 -24.29 9.52
C ASP A 195 -5.85 -23.38 8.54
N PHE A 196 -5.29 -24.00 7.52
CA PHE A 196 -4.52 -23.32 6.49
C PHE A 196 -5.35 -22.28 5.73
N ASN A 197 -6.58 -22.65 5.34
CA ASN A 197 -7.42 -21.79 4.52
C ASN A 197 -7.85 -20.54 5.31
N ARG A 198 -8.34 -20.72 6.52
CA ARG A 198 -8.70 -19.60 7.40
C ARG A 198 -7.51 -18.68 7.65
N PHE A 199 -6.33 -19.24 7.95
CA PHE A 199 -5.13 -18.46 8.24
C PHE A 199 -4.70 -17.63 7.01
N LEU A 200 -4.72 -18.22 5.83
CA LEU A 200 -4.40 -17.56 4.58
C LEU A 200 -5.44 -16.49 4.21
N ASP A 201 -6.73 -16.81 4.33
CA ASP A 201 -7.83 -15.90 3.99
C ASP A 201 -7.81 -14.65 4.88
N ASP A 202 -7.67 -14.82 6.19
CA ASP A 202 -7.55 -13.70 7.14
C ASP A 202 -6.34 -12.82 6.80
N TRP A 203 -5.23 -13.42 6.35
CA TRP A 203 -4.07 -12.64 5.89
C TRP A 203 -4.36 -11.87 4.60
N THR A 204 -5.07 -12.46 3.62
CA THR A 204 -5.42 -11.77 2.37
C THR A 204 -6.23 -10.51 2.58
N HIS A 205 -7.14 -10.49 3.59
CA HIS A 205 -7.97 -9.33 3.92
C HIS A 205 -7.15 -8.12 4.40
N VAL A 206 -6.08 -8.38 5.15
CA VAL A 206 -5.22 -7.31 5.72
C VAL A 206 -3.92 -7.10 4.95
N TYR A 207 -3.68 -7.89 3.90
CA TYR A 207 -2.45 -7.78 3.11
C TYR A 207 -2.48 -6.56 2.20
N HIS A 208 -1.40 -5.75 2.25
CA HIS A 208 -1.18 -4.61 1.37
C HIS A 208 0.10 -4.82 0.55
N PHE A 209 -0.05 -4.94 -0.76
CA PHE A 209 1.08 -5.10 -1.69
C PHE A 209 2.03 -3.91 -1.66
N GLN A 210 1.50 -2.68 -1.59
CA GLN A 210 2.23 -1.41 -1.79
C GLN A 210 3.12 -0.95 -0.61
N ARG A 211 3.62 -1.86 0.22
CA ARG A 211 4.58 -1.51 1.28
C ARG A 211 6.00 -1.65 0.75
N PHE A 212 6.43 -0.71 -0.09
CA PHE A 212 7.78 -0.66 -0.65
C PHE A 212 8.55 0.54 -0.14
N HIS A 213 9.90 0.41 -0.06
CA HIS A 213 10.79 1.54 0.09
C HIS A 213 10.97 2.28 -1.23
N ALA A 214 11.00 1.55 -2.33
CA ALA A 214 11.08 2.06 -3.69
C ALA A 214 10.46 1.07 -4.67
N GLN A 215 9.96 1.58 -5.79
CA GLN A 215 9.44 0.76 -6.88
C GLN A 215 9.63 1.49 -8.21
N GLN A 216 9.80 0.73 -9.30
CA GLN A 216 10.01 1.29 -10.61
C GLN A 216 9.56 0.32 -11.70
N TYR A 217 8.93 0.86 -12.75
CA TYR A 217 8.74 0.15 -14.01
C TYR A 217 9.94 0.34 -14.93
N TYR A 218 10.27 -0.74 -15.65
CA TYR A 218 11.35 -0.75 -16.63
C TYR A 218 10.83 -1.32 -17.94
N ALA A 219 11.47 -0.91 -19.04
CA ALA A 219 11.35 -1.53 -20.34
C ALA A 219 12.59 -2.35 -20.64
N ILE A 220 12.39 -3.56 -21.16
CA ILE A 220 13.45 -4.42 -21.68
C ILE A 220 13.02 -4.99 -23.03
N ALA A 221 13.94 -5.07 -23.99
CA ALA A 221 13.66 -5.72 -25.26
C ALA A 221 13.72 -7.24 -25.12
N GLY A 222 12.60 -7.91 -25.40
CA GLY A 222 12.50 -9.36 -25.37
C GLY A 222 11.64 -9.88 -26.51
N ARG A 223 11.86 -11.14 -26.93
CA ARG A 223 11.08 -11.80 -27.99
C ARG A 223 9.71 -12.23 -27.47
N ASP A 224 9.67 -12.65 -26.23
CA ASP A 224 8.49 -13.12 -25.52
C ASP A 224 8.64 -12.87 -24.02
N TYR A 225 7.63 -13.24 -23.25
CA TYR A 225 7.64 -13.07 -21.79
C TYR A 225 8.80 -13.78 -21.11
N LEU A 226 9.08 -15.03 -21.48
CA LEU A 226 10.14 -15.83 -20.84
C LEU A 226 11.53 -15.28 -21.16
N ASP A 227 11.74 -14.76 -22.36
CA ASP A 227 12.97 -14.05 -22.73
C ASP A 227 13.17 -12.78 -21.88
N CYS A 228 12.08 -12.03 -21.62
CA CYS A 228 12.13 -10.88 -20.69
C CYS A 228 12.48 -11.30 -19.26
N VAL A 229 11.92 -12.42 -18.76
CA VAL A 229 12.25 -12.99 -17.44
C VAL A 229 13.73 -13.34 -17.35
N ASN A 230 14.25 -14.08 -18.32
CA ASN A 230 15.65 -14.53 -18.34
C ASN A 230 16.61 -13.35 -18.42
N LYS A 231 16.37 -12.39 -19.31
CA LYS A 231 17.17 -11.16 -19.44
C LYS A 231 17.15 -10.32 -18.16
N THR A 232 16.00 -10.21 -17.52
CA THR A 232 15.90 -9.52 -16.23
C THR A 232 16.76 -10.21 -15.18
N ALA A 233 16.71 -11.55 -15.11
CA ALA A 233 17.53 -12.34 -14.18
C ALA A 233 19.04 -12.17 -14.48
N GLU A 234 19.43 -12.22 -15.75
CA GLU A 234 20.83 -12.01 -16.16
C GLU A 234 21.34 -10.63 -15.73
N ILE A 235 20.57 -9.57 -15.98
CA ILE A 235 20.95 -8.20 -15.60
C ILE A 235 21.08 -8.06 -14.08
N LEU A 236 20.13 -8.61 -13.31
CA LEU A 236 20.17 -8.54 -11.85
C LEU A 236 21.36 -9.34 -11.29
N ASN A 237 21.67 -10.51 -11.86
CA ASN A 237 22.82 -11.32 -11.49
C ASN A 237 24.16 -10.63 -11.83
N LEU A 238 24.28 -10.02 -13.01
CA LEU A 238 25.48 -9.25 -13.40
C LEU A 238 25.76 -8.08 -12.44
N ASN A 239 24.70 -7.45 -11.94
CA ASN A 239 24.79 -6.40 -10.94
C ASN A 239 24.94 -6.93 -9.50
N LYS A 240 25.07 -8.26 -9.32
CA LYS A 240 25.20 -8.94 -8.02
C LYS A 240 24.09 -8.56 -7.04
N GLN A 241 22.89 -8.29 -7.57
CA GLN A 241 21.75 -7.92 -6.77
C GLN A 241 20.95 -9.16 -6.32
N PRO A 242 20.75 -9.38 -5.02
CA PRO A 242 19.78 -10.37 -4.55
C PRO A 242 18.39 -9.98 -5.03
N PHE A 243 17.69 -10.93 -5.65
CA PHE A 243 16.33 -10.73 -6.14
C PHE A 243 15.51 -12.01 -6.01
N ALA A 244 14.19 -11.89 -6.12
CA ALA A 244 13.29 -13.01 -6.27
C ALA A 244 12.06 -12.60 -7.10
N PHE A 245 11.71 -13.42 -8.07
CA PHE A 245 10.47 -13.23 -8.82
C PHE A 245 9.25 -13.48 -7.94
N THR A 246 8.20 -12.68 -8.16
CA THR A 246 6.96 -12.70 -7.38
C THR A 246 5.72 -12.50 -8.27
N GLY A 247 4.53 -12.52 -7.68
CA GLY A 247 3.26 -12.22 -8.34
C GLY A 247 3.08 -12.97 -9.66
N TRP A 248 2.88 -12.23 -10.75
CA TRP A 248 2.68 -12.79 -12.08
C TRP A 248 3.80 -13.73 -12.53
N THR A 249 5.05 -13.35 -12.28
CA THR A 249 6.20 -14.16 -12.74
C THR A 249 6.29 -15.46 -11.97
N ALA A 250 6.16 -15.42 -10.65
CA ALA A 250 6.19 -16.64 -9.83
C ALA A 250 5.02 -17.57 -10.21
N ALA A 251 3.82 -17.00 -10.42
CA ALA A 251 2.65 -17.76 -10.82
C ALA A 251 2.82 -18.41 -12.19
N ALA A 252 3.31 -17.69 -13.19
CA ALA A 252 3.55 -18.25 -14.52
C ALA A 252 4.59 -19.38 -14.52
N MET A 253 5.61 -19.29 -13.69
CA MET A 253 6.66 -20.31 -13.61
C MET A 253 6.25 -21.54 -12.80
N ARG A 254 5.31 -21.39 -11.86
CA ARG A 254 4.86 -22.49 -10.98
C ARG A 254 3.61 -23.19 -11.52
N SER A 255 2.64 -22.41 -12.02
CA SER A 255 1.35 -22.88 -12.49
C SER A 255 0.78 -21.89 -13.49
N ALA A 256 1.27 -21.93 -14.72
CA ALA A 256 0.83 -21.05 -15.79
C ALA A 256 -0.65 -21.31 -16.13
N TYR A 257 -1.45 -20.25 -16.12
CA TYR A 257 -2.86 -20.27 -16.51
C TYR A 257 -3.17 -19.22 -17.58
N MET A 258 -2.50 -18.07 -17.49
CA MET A 258 -2.60 -17.02 -18.50
C MET A 258 -1.25 -16.35 -18.71
N GLU A 259 -1.12 -15.62 -19.82
CA GLU A 259 0.09 -14.85 -20.13
C GLU A 259 0.21 -13.64 -19.19
N PRO A 260 1.33 -13.50 -18.46
CA PRO A 260 1.51 -12.39 -17.56
C PRO A 260 1.76 -11.08 -18.29
N PRO A 261 1.18 -9.96 -17.83
CA PRO A 261 1.36 -8.65 -18.46
C PRO A 261 2.74 -8.02 -18.20
N THR A 262 3.43 -8.44 -17.14
CA THR A 262 4.70 -7.85 -16.72
C THR A 262 5.54 -8.84 -15.91
N VAL A 263 6.85 -8.77 -16.05
CA VAL A 263 7.81 -9.46 -15.20
C VAL A 263 7.84 -8.75 -13.85
N MET A 264 7.70 -9.50 -12.75
CA MET A 264 7.66 -8.93 -11.40
C MET A 264 8.74 -9.54 -10.52
N ALA A 265 9.56 -8.69 -9.88
CA ALA A 265 10.53 -9.16 -8.91
C ALA A 265 10.71 -8.18 -7.73
N TYR A 266 11.03 -8.74 -6.58
CA TYR A 266 11.64 -8.03 -5.47
C TYR A 266 13.15 -7.96 -5.66
N VAL A 267 13.72 -6.80 -5.32
CA VAL A 267 15.16 -6.51 -5.34
C VAL A 267 15.57 -5.85 -4.03
N THR A 268 16.87 -5.85 -3.71
CA THR A 268 17.38 -5.15 -2.52
C THR A 268 17.51 -3.65 -2.75
N GLU A 269 17.78 -3.25 -3.99
CA GLU A 269 17.82 -1.86 -4.46
C GLU A 269 17.42 -1.80 -5.93
N LEU A 270 16.90 -0.65 -6.38
CA LEU A 270 16.52 -0.49 -7.78
C LEU A 270 17.78 -0.38 -8.66
N PRO A 271 17.88 -1.12 -9.78
CA PRO A 271 19.02 -1.03 -10.68
C PRO A 271 19.08 0.35 -11.34
N PRO A 272 20.32 0.89 -11.57
CA PRO A 272 20.49 2.17 -12.23
C PRO A 272 20.11 2.10 -13.73
N PRO A 273 19.86 3.25 -14.39
CA PRO A 273 19.52 3.28 -15.84
C PRO A 273 20.57 2.64 -16.75
N THR A 274 21.82 2.59 -16.30
CA THR A 274 22.95 1.99 -17.04
C THR A 274 23.00 0.46 -16.98
N SER A 275 22.06 -0.17 -16.26
CA SER A 275 22.07 -1.62 -16.04
C SER A 275 21.63 -2.46 -17.24
N GLY A 276 21.00 -1.86 -18.26
CA GLY A 276 20.32 -2.54 -19.37
C GLY A 276 18.80 -2.67 -19.16
N LEU A 277 18.28 -2.21 -18.01
CA LEU A 277 16.86 -1.99 -17.74
C LEU A 277 16.59 -0.48 -17.88
N PHE A 278 15.66 -0.10 -18.75
CA PHE A 278 15.35 1.30 -19.01
C PHE A 278 14.15 1.75 -18.16
N PRO A 279 14.36 2.66 -17.18
CA PRO A 279 13.27 3.14 -16.33
C PRO A 279 12.21 3.85 -17.16
N VAL A 280 10.93 3.54 -16.90
CA VAL A 280 9.76 4.18 -17.52
C VAL A 280 8.75 4.58 -16.46
N GLN A 281 7.95 5.62 -16.72
CA GLN A 281 6.99 6.11 -15.73
C GLN A 281 5.83 5.13 -15.51
N SER A 282 5.38 4.45 -16.57
CA SER A 282 4.29 3.48 -16.54
C SER A 282 4.40 2.49 -17.71
N ASN A 283 3.62 1.42 -17.67
CA ASN A 283 3.49 0.43 -18.75
C ASN A 283 4.80 -0.24 -19.19
N GLY A 284 5.77 -0.31 -18.29
CA GLY A 284 6.96 -1.14 -18.51
C GLY A 284 6.61 -2.63 -18.44
N ASN A 285 7.36 -3.44 -19.18
CA ASN A 285 7.20 -4.90 -19.16
C ASN A 285 7.97 -5.57 -18.01
N VAL A 286 8.67 -4.80 -17.17
CA VAL A 286 9.32 -5.25 -15.93
C VAL A 286 8.93 -4.31 -14.79
N PHE A 287 8.50 -4.87 -13.67
CA PHE A 287 8.22 -4.16 -12.42
C PHE A 287 9.14 -4.67 -11.33
N LEU A 288 9.96 -3.77 -10.78
CA LEU A 288 10.87 -4.08 -9.67
C LEU A 288 10.48 -3.29 -8.43
N ALA A 289 10.54 -3.93 -7.27
CA ALA A 289 10.19 -3.30 -6.00
C ALA A 289 11.17 -3.68 -4.88
N VAL A 290 11.53 -2.71 -4.05
CA VAL A 290 12.30 -2.91 -2.82
C VAL A 290 11.32 -3.07 -1.67
N PRO A 291 11.12 -4.27 -1.12
CA PRO A 291 10.13 -4.49 -0.08
C PRO A 291 10.52 -3.80 1.23
N SER A 292 9.53 -3.34 2.00
CA SER A 292 9.74 -2.74 3.32
C SER A 292 10.20 -3.76 4.37
N ASP A 293 9.95 -5.05 4.15
CA ASP A 293 10.50 -6.16 4.92
C ASP A 293 11.18 -7.17 3.98
N MET A 294 12.50 -7.28 4.13
CA MET A 294 13.32 -8.24 3.39
C MET A 294 12.95 -9.70 3.66
N GLY A 295 12.13 -9.97 4.66
CA GLY A 295 11.54 -11.30 4.87
C GLY A 295 10.72 -11.83 3.69
N ARG A 296 10.30 -10.96 2.76
CA ARG A 296 9.62 -11.38 1.52
C ARG A 296 10.52 -12.17 0.58
N ILE A 297 11.84 -11.97 0.66
CA ILE A 297 12.84 -12.67 -0.17
C ILE A 297 13.72 -13.63 0.65
N GLN A 298 13.27 -14.10 1.82
CA GLN A 298 14.06 -15.02 2.66
C GLN A 298 13.76 -16.50 2.39
N GLN A 299 12.52 -16.83 2.04
CA GLN A 299 12.08 -18.20 1.77
C GLN A 299 11.94 -18.41 0.27
N LEU A 300 13.08 -18.52 -0.39
CA LEU A 300 13.10 -18.67 -1.83
C LEU A 300 12.94 -20.14 -2.23
N GLN A 301 12.21 -20.35 -3.30
CA GLN A 301 12.20 -21.57 -4.07
C GLN A 301 12.97 -21.35 -5.38
N THR A 302 13.51 -22.40 -5.95
CA THR A 302 14.21 -22.34 -7.23
C THR A 302 13.42 -23.11 -8.28
N VAL A 303 13.05 -22.43 -9.35
CA VAL A 303 12.35 -23.03 -10.49
C VAL A 303 13.12 -22.71 -11.75
N ASN A 304 13.53 -23.72 -12.51
CA ASN A 304 14.35 -23.57 -13.72
C ASN A 304 15.63 -22.72 -13.49
N GLY A 305 16.24 -22.82 -12.30
CA GLY A 305 17.43 -22.06 -11.94
C GLY A 305 17.17 -20.61 -11.50
N LEU A 306 15.91 -20.17 -11.46
CA LEU A 306 15.53 -18.81 -11.10
C LEU A 306 14.97 -18.76 -9.66
N PRO A 307 15.34 -17.73 -8.87
CA PRO A 307 14.83 -17.57 -7.51
C PRO A 307 13.42 -16.99 -7.53
N LEU A 308 12.48 -17.66 -6.90
CA LEU A 308 11.11 -17.20 -6.71
C LEU A 308 10.83 -17.06 -5.21
N VAL A 309 9.94 -16.14 -4.85
CA VAL A 309 9.37 -16.10 -3.49
C VAL A 309 8.57 -17.37 -3.21
N CYS A 310 8.29 -17.67 -1.93
CA CYS A 310 7.42 -18.80 -1.59
C CYS A 310 6.00 -18.63 -2.15
N ASP A 311 5.28 -19.73 -2.33
CA ASP A 311 3.95 -19.76 -2.95
C ASP A 311 2.95 -18.83 -2.23
N VAL A 312 2.99 -18.81 -0.90
CA VAL A 312 2.15 -17.91 -0.09
C VAL A 312 2.39 -16.44 -0.43
N GLN A 313 3.67 -16.03 -0.57
CA GLN A 313 4.00 -14.65 -0.91
C GLN A 313 3.59 -14.32 -2.36
N ALA A 314 3.85 -15.23 -3.31
CA ALA A 314 3.44 -15.06 -4.70
C ALA A 314 1.93 -14.89 -4.85
N TYR A 315 1.16 -15.72 -4.14
CA TYR A 315 -0.30 -15.66 -4.10
C TYR A 315 -0.82 -14.33 -3.53
N LEU A 316 -0.30 -13.91 -2.37
CA LEU A 316 -0.68 -12.64 -1.74
C LEU A 316 -0.40 -11.43 -2.65
N ASP A 317 0.75 -11.43 -3.32
CA ASP A 317 1.12 -10.36 -4.26
C ASP A 317 0.18 -10.35 -5.47
N LEU A 318 -0.10 -11.53 -6.03
CA LEU A 318 -0.94 -11.69 -7.20
C LEU A 318 -2.38 -11.21 -6.97
N LEU A 319 -2.97 -11.52 -5.82
CA LEU A 319 -4.31 -11.06 -5.43
C LEU A 319 -4.48 -9.54 -5.39
N LYS A 320 -3.37 -8.79 -5.30
CA LYS A 320 -3.39 -7.32 -5.27
C LYS A 320 -3.03 -6.68 -6.60
N MET A 321 -2.85 -7.49 -7.64
CA MET A 321 -2.61 -6.99 -9.00
C MET A 321 -3.93 -6.68 -9.70
N PRO A 322 -3.93 -5.68 -10.59
CA PRO A 322 -5.13 -5.33 -11.36
C PRO A 322 -5.46 -6.37 -12.43
N GLY A 323 -6.68 -6.26 -12.97
CA GLY A 323 -7.15 -7.05 -14.10
C GLY A 323 -7.47 -8.50 -13.71
N ARG A 324 -7.08 -9.44 -14.55
CA ARG A 324 -7.37 -10.88 -14.39
C ARG A 324 -6.43 -11.62 -13.42
N ALA A 325 -5.72 -10.90 -12.58
CA ALA A 325 -4.81 -11.49 -11.59
C ALA A 325 -5.53 -12.38 -10.58
N ILE A 326 -6.79 -12.09 -10.29
CA ILE A 326 -7.63 -12.91 -9.40
C ILE A 326 -7.83 -14.30 -9.99
N ASP A 327 -8.16 -14.41 -11.29
CA ASP A 327 -8.36 -15.71 -11.97
C ASP A 327 -7.08 -16.57 -11.88
N GLN A 328 -5.92 -15.95 -12.12
CA GLN A 328 -4.63 -16.61 -11.99
C GLN A 328 -4.32 -16.99 -10.54
N ALA A 329 -4.69 -16.16 -9.56
CA ALA A 329 -4.47 -16.43 -8.15
C ALA A 329 -5.33 -17.61 -7.65
N GLU A 330 -6.58 -17.68 -8.05
CA GLU A 330 -7.47 -18.81 -7.75
C GLU A 330 -6.92 -20.11 -8.30
N HIS A 331 -6.53 -20.14 -9.59
CA HIS A 331 -5.88 -21.30 -10.20
C HIS A 331 -4.58 -21.68 -9.47
N TYR A 332 -3.77 -20.69 -9.09
CA TYR A 332 -2.52 -20.91 -8.35
C TYR A 332 -2.77 -21.57 -6.99
N ARG A 333 -3.75 -21.09 -6.25
CA ARG A 333 -4.15 -21.63 -4.95
C ARG A 333 -4.62 -23.09 -5.08
N GLU A 334 -5.50 -23.38 -6.03
CA GLU A 334 -6.01 -24.73 -6.26
C GLU A 334 -4.92 -25.74 -6.58
N LYS A 335 -3.89 -25.33 -7.33
CA LYS A 335 -2.82 -26.24 -7.80
C LYS A 335 -1.69 -26.44 -6.79
N LEU A 336 -1.37 -25.45 -5.99
CA LEU A 336 -0.13 -25.44 -5.21
C LEU A 336 -0.35 -25.27 -3.69
N MET A 337 -1.56 -24.96 -3.26
CA MET A 337 -1.83 -24.58 -1.87
C MET A 337 -3.04 -25.32 -1.26
N SER A 338 -3.57 -26.30 -1.95
CA SER A 338 -4.68 -27.17 -1.48
C SER A 338 -4.18 -28.33 -0.64
#